data_8d66802728eb32e5985e29aed868455f
#
_entry.id   8d66802728eb32e5985e29aed868455f
#
_cell.length_a   1.000
_cell.length_b   1.000
_cell.length_c   1.000
_cell.angle_alpha   90.00
_cell.angle_beta   90.00
_cell.angle_gamma   90.00
#
_symmetry.space_group_name_H-M   'P 1'
#
loop_
_entity.id
_entity.type
_entity.pdbx_description
1 polymer ?
#
loop_
_entity_poly.entity_id
_entity_poly.type
_entity_poly.pdbx_seq_one_letter_code
_entity_poly.pdbx_strand_id
1 'polypeptide(L)'
;MKVLLVDDVMTAGTAVREVIPKLKAEADVDIVGLVLSADRMEKTKDSDLSAVAAVEKEFGFPVLAIANVREIFEAGRNIVTSDGQPYVTDAIKSAADDYLERYGA
;
A
#
# COMPACT_ATOMS: atom_id res chain seq x y z
N MET A 1 13.14 20.44 -10.38
CA MET A 1 12.31 20.47 -9.15
C MET A 1 12.12 19.04 -8.67
N LYS A 2 12.38 18.80 -7.39
CA LYS A 2 12.15 17.51 -6.76
C LYS A 2 10.74 17.43 -6.19
N VAL A 3 10.03 16.35 -6.45
CA VAL A 3 8.63 16.16 -6.06
C VAL A 3 8.49 14.85 -5.29
N LEU A 4 7.78 14.91 -4.16
CA LEU A 4 7.36 13.75 -3.40
C LEU A 4 5.85 13.58 -3.61
N LEU A 5 5.44 12.38 -4.05
CA LEU A 5 4.03 12.05 -4.19
C LEU A 5 3.49 11.47 -2.88
N VAL A 6 2.24 11.78 -2.56
CA VAL A 6 1.54 11.24 -1.38
C VAL A 6 0.18 10.74 -1.83
N ASP A 7 -0.18 9.53 -1.43
CA ASP A 7 -1.48 8.92 -1.73
C ASP A 7 -1.97 8.11 -0.51
N ASP A 8 -3.20 7.64 -0.56
CA ASP A 8 -3.76 6.85 0.55
C ASP A 8 -3.42 5.36 0.42
N VAL A 9 -4.06 4.64 -0.47
CA VAL A 9 -3.87 3.21 -0.69
C VAL A 9 -3.73 2.95 -2.18
N MET A 10 -2.87 2.00 -2.54
CA MET A 10 -2.66 1.64 -3.93
C MET A 10 -3.02 0.17 -4.14
N THR A 11 -3.90 -0.10 -5.12
CA THR A 11 -4.27 -1.48 -5.49
C THR A 11 -3.47 -1.97 -6.70
N ALA A 12 -3.56 -1.23 -7.82
CA ALA A 12 -2.86 -1.57 -9.06
C ALA A 12 -1.87 -0.49 -9.51
N GLY A 13 -1.82 0.65 -8.81
CA GLY A 13 -0.95 1.76 -9.19
C GLY A 13 -1.47 2.60 -10.36
N THR A 14 -2.75 2.48 -10.71
CA THR A 14 -3.35 3.20 -11.85
C THR A 14 -3.26 4.71 -11.68
N ALA A 15 -3.62 5.23 -10.50
CA ALA A 15 -3.56 6.67 -10.23
C ALA A 15 -2.14 7.22 -10.37
N VAL A 16 -1.15 6.50 -9.87
CA VAL A 16 0.27 6.89 -9.99
C VAL A 16 0.70 6.90 -11.44
N ARG A 17 0.35 5.88 -12.20
CA ARG A 17 0.70 5.78 -13.63
C ARG A 17 0.06 6.87 -14.47
N GLU A 18 -1.10 7.37 -14.06
CA GLU A 18 -1.77 8.49 -14.73
C GLU A 18 -1.15 9.84 -14.38
N VAL A 19 -0.80 10.04 -13.10
CA VAL A 19 -0.28 11.32 -12.60
C VAL A 19 1.15 11.60 -13.08
N ILE A 20 2.02 10.60 -13.09
CA ILE A 20 3.44 10.80 -13.43
C ILE A 20 3.65 11.41 -14.82
N PRO A 21 3.04 10.88 -15.89
CA PRO A 21 3.19 11.49 -17.21
C PRO A 21 2.64 12.91 -17.29
N LYS A 22 1.55 13.20 -16.59
CA LYS A 22 0.95 14.54 -16.54
C LYS A 22 1.87 15.55 -15.86
N LEU A 23 2.49 15.17 -14.75
CA LEU A 23 3.44 16.02 -14.05
C LEU A 23 4.67 16.31 -14.91
N LYS A 24 5.21 15.30 -15.56
CA LYS A 24 6.39 15.44 -16.42
C LYS A 24 6.10 16.26 -17.68
N ALA A 25 4.86 16.24 -18.17
CA ALA A 25 4.43 17.03 -19.32
C ALA A 25 4.29 18.53 -18.96
N GLU A 26 3.90 18.83 -17.72
CA GLU A 26 3.67 20.22 -17.29
C GLU A 26 4.93 20.93 -16.78
N ALA A 27 5.90 20.18 -16.25
CA ALA A 27 7.11 20.76 -15.68
C ALA A 27 8.26 19.77 -15.70
N ASP A 28 9.49 20.28 -15.61
CA ASP A 28 10.68 19.48 -15.42
C ASP A 28 10.77 19.07 -13.95
N VAL A 29 10.18 17.92 -13.61
CA VAL A 29 10.12 17.40 -12.25
C VAL A 29 10.90 16.10 -12.12
N ASP A 30 11.54 15.95 -10.96
CA ASP A 30 12.20 14.72 -10.54
C ASP A 30 11.41 14.13 -9.38
N ILE A 31 10.73 13.00 -9.62
CA ILE A 31 9.93 12.34 -8.59
C ILE A 31 10.87 11.51 -7.73
N VAL A 32 11.03 11.93 -6.49
CA VAL A 32 12.00 11.32 -5.56
C VAL A 32 11.40 10.17 -4.73
N GLY A 33 10.08 10.04 -4.68
CA GLY A 33 9.44 8.96 -3.96
C GLY A 33 7.93 9.09 -3.92
N LEU A 34 7.30 8.06 -3.38
CA LEU A 34 5.86 8.00 -3.13
C LEU A 34 5.63 7.53 -1.69
N VAL A 35 4.80 8.25 -0.94
CA VAL A 35 4.39 7.88 0.42
C VAL A 35 2.92 7.47 0.39
N LEU A 36 2.62 6.31 0.94
CA LEU A 36 1.27 5.77 1.07
C LEU A 36 0.87 5.70 2.54
N SER A 37 -0.41 5.86 2.84
CA SER A 37 -0.93 5.61 4.19
C SER A 37 -0.83 4.13 4.55
N ALA A 38 -1.21 3.25 3.64
CA ALA A 38 -1.18 1.81 3.88
C ALA A 38 -0.78 1.03 2.62
N ASP A 39 -0.04 -0.04 2.85
CA ASP A 39 0.30 -1.05 1.86
C ASP A 39 -0.60 -2.27 2.08
N ARG A 40 -1.43 -2.61 1.10
CA ARG A 40 -2.34 -3.75 1.17
C ARG A 40 -1.63 -5.10 1.01
N MET A 41 -0.39 -5.10 0.55
CA MET A 41 0.43 -6.30 0.38
C MET A 41 -0.18 -7.34 -0.57
N GLU A 42 -1.00 -6.92 -1.50
CA GLU A 42 -1.65 -7.81 -2.47
C GLU A 42 -0.88 -7.86 -3.79
N LYS A 43 -0.91 -9.00 -4.45
CA LYS A 43 -0.35 -9.16 -5.79
C LYS A 43 -1.15 -8.34 -6.80
N THR A 44 -0.47 -7.82 -7.81
CA THR A 44 -1.13 -7.21 -8.96
C THR A 44 -1.68 -8.32 -9.89
N LYS A 45 -2.57 -7.94 -10.81
CA LYS A 45 -3.18 -8.90 -11.75
C LYS A 45 -2.15 -9.55 -12.69
N ASP A 46 -1.11 -8.81 -13.03
CA ASP A 46 -0.16 -9.22 -14.07
C ASP A 46 1.17 -9.72 -13.51
N SER A 47 1.31 -9.83 -12.19
CA SER A 47 2.59 -10.11 -11.55
C SER A 47 2.39 -10.71 -10.16
N ASP A 48 3.41 -11.44 -9.67
CA ASP A 48 3.47 -11.87 -8.29
C ASP A 48 3.93 -10.76 -7.34
N LEU A 49 4.31 -9.59 -7.88
CA LEU A 49 4.70 -8.44 -7.10
C LEU A 49 3.48 -7.71 -6.55
N SER A 50 3.63 -7.11 -5.36
CA SER A 50 2.64 -6.18 -4.84
C SER A 50 2.61 -4.92 -5.72
N ALA A 51 1.54 -4.11 -5.59
CA ALA A 51 1.47 -2.84 -6.31
C ALA A 51 2.64 -1.92 -5.95
N VAL A 52 3.06 -1.90 -4.67
CA VAL A 52 4.22 -1.14 -4.21
C VAL A 52 5.49 -1.59 -4.92
N ALA A 53 5.79 -2.88 -4.90
CA ALA A 53 6.99 -3.42 -5.54
C ALA A 53 6.99 -3.21 -7.06
N ALA A 54 5.83 -3.34 -7.70
CA ALA A 54 5.68 -3.13 -9.14
C ALA A 54 5.96 -1.68 -9.54
N VAL A 55 5.46 -0.71 -8.77
CA VAL A 55 5.69 0.71 -9.03
C VAL A 55 7.16 1.08 -8.80
N GLU A 56 7.79 0.59 -7.72
CA GLU A 56 9.22 0.82 -7.49
C GLU A 56 10.07 0.33 -8.65
N LYS A 57 9.77 -0.86 -9.15
CA LYS A 57 10.49 -1.46 -10.28
C LYS A 57 10.27 -0.70 -11.58
N GLU A 58 9.02 -0.27 -11.84
CA GLU A 58 8.65 0.40 -13.09
C GLU A 58 9.22 1.82 -13.18
N PHE A 59 9.16 2.58 -12.10
CA PHE A 59 9.52 4.00 -12.10
C PHE A 59 10.88 4.32 -11.47
N GLY A 60 11.45 3.39 -10.72
CA GLY A 60 12.79 3.52 -10.17
C GLY A 60 12.92 4.44 -8.96
N PHE A 61 11.82 4.86 -8.32
CA PHE A 61 11.86 5.62 -7.07
C PHE A 61 11.33 4.79 -5.90
N PRO A 62 11.74 5.10 -4.65
CA PRO A 62 11.24 4.36 -3.49
C PRO A 62 9.77 4.66 -3.20
N VAL A 63 9.06 3.63 -2.75
CA VAL A 63 7.69 3.75 -2.26
C VAL A 63 7.67 3.34 -0.79
N LEU A 64 7.20 4.23 0.07
CA LEU A 64 7.13 4.02 1.51
C LEU A 64 5.67 4.03 1.95
N ALA A 65 5.28 3.04 2.75
CA ALA A 65 3.98 3.02 3.40
C ALA A 65 4.15 3.30 4.89
N ILE A 66 3.26 4.09 5.47
CA ILE A 66 3.27 4.35 6.92
C ILE A 66 2.97 3.07 7.68
N ALA A 67 2.04 2.25 7.17
CA ALA A 67 1.72 0.94 7.72
C ALA A 67 1.37 -0.03 6.60
N ASN A 68 1.48 -1.34 6.87
CA ASN A 68 0.96 -2.36 5.98
C ASN A 68 -0.22 -3.08 6.66
N VAL A 69 -0.97 -3.88 5.88
CA VAL A 69 -2.18 -4.53 6.40
C VAL A 69 -1.88 -5.49 7.54
N ARG A 70 -0.72 -6.15 7.56
CA ARG A 70 -0.33 -7.04 8.66
C ARG A 70 -0.13 -6.27 9.95
N GLU A 71 0.54 -5.12 9.88
CA GLU A 71 0.73 -4.23 11.02
C GLU A 71 -0.59 -3.66 11.52
N ILE A 72 -1.51 -3.28 10.62
CA ILE A 72 -2.82 -2.76 10.96
C ILE A 72 -3.65 -3.80 11.70
N PHE A 73 -3.69 -5.04 11.22
CA PHE A 73 -4.42 -6.11 11.89
C PHE A 73 -3.79 -6.46 13.24
N GLU A 74 -2.48 -6.47 13.35
CA GLU A 74 -1.80 -6.73 14.62
C GLU A 74 -2.08 -5.63 15.64
N ALA A 75 -2.03 -4.36 15.23
CA ALA A 75 -2.41 -3.24 16.09
C ALA A 75 -3.87 -3.33 16.55
N GLY A 76 -4.78 -3.72 15.64
CA GLY A 76 -6.20 -3.89 15.95
C GLY A 76 -6.48 -4.99 16.98
N ARG A 77 -5.62 -5.99 17.08
CA ARG A 77 -5.73 -7.03 18.13
C ARG A 77 -5.41 -6.49 19.52
N ASN A 78 -4.59 -5.45 19.61
CA ASN A 78 -4.16 -4.84 20.87
C ASN A 78 -5.07 -3.68 21.30
N ILE A 79 -5.96 -3.20 20.43
CA ILE A 79 -6.92 -2.14 20.72
C ILE A 79 -8.26 -2.79 21.02
N VAL A 80 -8.82 -2.49 22.20
CA VAL A 80 -10.09 -3.05 22.64
C VAL A 80 -11.21 -2.01 22.54
N THR A 81 -12.42 -2.51 22.26
CA THR A 81 -13.62 -1.69 22.26
C THR A 81 -14.09 -1.44 23.69
N SER A 82 -15.13 -0.60 23.87
CA SER A 82 -15.68 -0.26 25.18
C SER A 82 -16.25 -1.47 25.92
N ASP A 83 -16.61 -2.55 25.23
CA ASP A 83 -17.10 -3.80 25.80
C ASP A 83 -15.99 -4.83 26.09
N GLY A 84 -14.73 -4.43 25.92
CA GLY A 84 -13.56 -5.27 26.24
C GLY A 84 -13.16 -6.23 25.12
N GLN A 85 -13.74 -6.11 23.93
CA GLN A 85 -13.39 -6.96 22.79
C GLN A 85 -12.35 -6.28 21.90
N PRO A 86 -11.37 -7.02 21.36
CA PRO A 86 -10.43 -6.44 20.41
C PRO A 86 -11.13 -6.04 19.11
N TYR A 87 -10.67 -4.97 18.45
CA TYR A 87 -11.15 -4.58 17.12
C TYR A 87 -10.90 -5.68 16.08
N VAL A 88 -9.74 -6.32 16.15
CA VAL A 88 -9.43 -7.48 15.32
C VAL A 88 -9.46 -8.71 16.20
N THR A 89 -10.51 -9.51 16.07
CA THR A 89 -10.66 -10.78 16.78
C THR A 89 -9.80 -11.87 16.14
N ASP A 90 -9.65 -13.01 16.82
CA ASP A 90 -8.93 -14.15 16.23
C ASP A 90 -9.57 -14.63 14.94
N ALA A 91 -10.90 -14.60 14.83
CA ALA A 91 -11.62 -14.95 13.61
C ALA A 91 -11.30 -13.99 12.46
N ILE A 92 -11.26 -12.69 12.73
CA ILE A 92 -10.89 -11.67 11.73
C ILE A 92 -9.43 -11.83 11.31
N LYS A 93 -8.52 -12.05 12.26
CA LYS A 93 -7.10 -12.25 11.98
C LYS A 93 -6.87 -13.49 11.12
N SER A 94 -7.56 -14.59 11.42
CA SER A 94 -7.48 -15.83 10.65
C SER A 94 -7.99 -15.62 9.22
N ALA A 95 -9.12 -14.93 9.05
CA ALA A 95 -9.67 -14.60 7.73
C ALA A 95 -8.72 -13.70 6.93
N ALA A 96 -8.09 -12.73 7.58
CA ALA A 96 -7.11 -11.84 6.95
C ALA A 96 -5.86 -12.61 6.52
N ASP A 97 -5.36 -13.51 7.36
CA ASP A 97 -4.19 -14.34 7.04
C ASP A 97 -4.50 -15.27 5.86
N ASP A 98 -5.68 -15.88 5.82
CA ASP A 98 -6.12 -16.73 4.71
C ASP A 98 -6.21 -15.93 3.40
N TYR A 99 -6.74 -14.71 3.47
CA TYR A 99 -6.83 -13.81 2.34
C TYR A 99 -5.44 -13.46 1.79
N LEU A 100 -4.52 -13.09 2.67
CA LEU A 100 -3.15 -12.73 2.27
C LEU A 100 -2.35 -13.93 1.78
N GLU A 101 -2.62 -15.12 2.28
CA GLU A 101 -2.01 -16.35 1.75
C GLU A 101 -2.42 -16.58 0.30
N ARG A 102 -3.66 -16.25 -0.04
CA ARG A 102 -4.20 -16.42 -1.40
C ARG A 102 -3.82 -15.28 -2.33
N TYR A 103 -3.90 -14.04 -1.89
CA TYR A 103 -3.74 -12.84 -2.73
C TYR A 103 -2.52 -11.98 -2.38
N GLY A 104 -1.86 -12.25 -1.27
CA GLY A 104 -0.68 -11.50 -0.84
C GLY A 104 0.54 -11.75 -1.71
N ALA A 105 1.36 -10.74 -1.78
CA ALA A 105 2.63 -10.81 -2.50
C ALA A 105 3.76 -11.26 -1.58
#